data_9a681aedd255143fdbbcf77becc43671
#
_entry.id   9a681aedd255143fdbbcf77becc43671
#
_cell.length_a   1.000
_cell.length_b   1.000
_cell.length_c   1.000
_cell.angle_alpha   90.00
_cell.angle_beta   90.00
_cell.angle_gamma   90.00
#
_symmetry.space_group_name_H-M   'P 1'
#
loop_
_entity.id
_entity.type
_entity.pdbx_description
1 polymer ?
#
loop_
_entity_poly.entity_id
_entity_poly.type
_entity_poly.pdbx_seq_one_letter_code
_entity_poly.pdbx_strand_id
1 'polypeptide(L)'
;TAIRIGNPASWSAALKAVEESSGAIDMVTDEEILQAYAAVAATEGVFCEPASAASVAGVAKLHRAGVLREGDTVVCTLTGHGLKDADTAISVSKQPLTVKATREDVARLLQM
;
A
#
# COMPACT_ATOMS: atom_id res chain seq x y z
N THR A 1 -9.14 3.66 6.01
CA THR A 1 -10.43 4.41 6.14
C THR A 1 -10.84 5.10 4.86
N ALA A 2 -9.92 5.58 4.03
CA ALA A 2 -10.22 6.35 2.81
C ALA A 2 -11.09 5.60 1.78
N ILE A 3 -11.06 4.27 1.76
CA ILE A 3 -11.84 3.44 0.84
C ILE A 3 -13.12 2.86 1.47
N ARG A 4 -13.51 3.28 2.67
CA ARG A 4 -14.76 2.86 3.32
C ARG A 4 -15.95 3.72 2.90
N ILE A 5 -16.16 3.84 1.58
CA ILE A 5 -17.23 4.63 1.00
C ILE A 5 -18.19 3.67 0.27
N GLY A 6 -19.35 3.40 0.87
CA GLY A 6 -20.35 2.49 0.31
C GLY A 6 -21.10 3.04 -0.91
N ASN A 7 -21.07 4.36 -1.11
CA ASN A 7 -21.69 5.03 -2.27
C ASN A 7 -20.73 6.09 -2.82
N PRO A 8 -19.74 5.72 -3.63
CA PRO A 8 -18.77 6.66 -4.18
C PRO A 8 -19.43 7.61 -5.19
N ALA A 9 -19.04 8.90 -5.13
CA ALA A 9 -19.66 9.95 -5.94
C ALA A 9 -19.54 9.73 -7.45
N SER A 10 -18.45 9.08 -7.90
CA SER A 10 -18.14 8.90 -9.32
C SER A 10 -18.30 7.45 -9.81
N TRP A 11 -19.13 6.66 -9.14
CA TRP A 11 -19.29 5.23 -9.49
C TRP A 11 -19.72 5.00 -10.93
N SER A 12 -20.63 5.83 -11.46
CA SER A 12 -21.11 5.71 -12.85
C SER A 12 -20.01 5.98 -13.87
N ALA A 13 -19.15 6.95 -13.60
CA ALA A 13 -17.99 7.24 -14.44
C ALA A 13 -16.96 6.10 -14.42
N ALA A 14 -16.77 5.47 -13.24
CA ALA A 14 -15.89 4.31 -13.11
C ALA A 14 -16.41 3.10 -13.91
N LEU A 15 -17.72 2.80 -13.86
CA LEU A 15 -18.33 1.73 -14.65
C LEU A 15 -18.16 1.98 -16.14
N LYS A 16 -18.42 3.21 -16.60
CA LYS A 16 -18.22 3.59 -17.99
C LYS A 16 -16.77 3.42 -18.45
N ALA A 17 -15.81 3.84 -17.62
CA ALA A 17 -14.40 3.67 -17.91
C ALA A 17 -14.00 2.18 -18.05
N VAL A 18 -14.54 1.31 -17.20
CA VAL A 18 -14.33 -0.14 -17.29
C VAL A 18 -14.89 -0.71 -18.60
N GLU A 19 -16.11 -0.31 -18.97
CA GLU A 19 -16.74 -0.74 -20.22
C GLU A 19 -15.94 -0.30 -21.45
N GLU A 20 -15.57 0.99 -21.51
CA GLU A 20 -14.82 1.56 -22.63
C GLU A 20 -13.40 1.00 -22.78
N SER A 21 -12.75 0.66 -21.66
CA SER A 21 -11.37 0.13 -21.66
C SER A 21 -11.31 -1.40 -21.72
N SER A 22 -12.42 -2.10 -21.65
CA SER A 22 -12.47 -3.55 -21.39
C SER A 22 -11.68 -3.94 -20.12
N GLY A 23 -11.67 -3.03 -19.15
CA GLY A 23 -11.00 -3.20 -17.86
C GLY A 23 -11.82 -4.01 -16.86
N ALA A 24 -11.41 -3.94 -15.59
CA ALA A 24 -12.12 -4.59 -14.50
C ALA A 24 -12.11 -3.73 -13.23
N ILE A 25 -13.13 -3.92 -12.39
CA ILE A 25 -13.14 -3.47 -11.00
C ILE A 25 -13.11 -4.73 -10.14
N ASP A 26 -12.18 -4.80 -9.22
CA ASP A 26 -12.02 -5.93 -8.32
C ASP A 26 -11.73 -5.42 -6.90
N MET A 27 -11.69 -6.33 -5.94
CA MET A 27 -11.41 -6.02 -4.55
C MET A 27 -10.12 -6.70 -4.09
N VAL A 28 -9.49 -6.09 -3.10
CA VAL A 28 -8.38 -6.65 -2.32
C VAL A 28 -8.73 -6.62 -0.85
N THR A 29 -8.16 -7.51 -0.07
CA THR A 29 -8.37 -7.55 1.39
C THR A 29 -7.51 -6.51 2.11
N ASP A 30 -7.89 -6.16 3.35
CA ASP A 30 -7.07 -5.28 4.18
C ASP A 30 -5.65 -5.85 4.39
N GLU A 31 -5.52 -7.18 4.52
CA GLU A 31 -4.22 -7.83 4.64
C GLU A 31 -3.36 -7.67 3.38
N GLU A 32 -3.94 -7.87 2.19
CA GLU A 32 -3.25 -7.64 0.91
C GLU A 32 -2.81 -6.18 0.76
N ILE A 33 -3.64 -5.23 1.20
CA ILE A 33 -3.30 -3.81 1.21
C ILE A 33 -2.11 -3.53 2.13
N LEU A 34 -2.12 -4.04 3.36
CA LEU A 34 -1.04 -3.82 4.32
C LEU A 34 0.27 -4.49 3.89
N GLN A 35 0.21 -5.66 3.24
CA GLN A 35 1.38 -6.31 2.65
C GLN A 35 1.98 -5.44 1.52
N ALA A 36 1.14 -4.95 0.60
CA ALA A 36 1.58 -4.07 -0.48
C ALA A 36 2.12 -2.74 0.06
N TYR A 37 1.47 -2.16 1.07
CA TYR A 37 1.91 -0.95 1.77
C TYR A 37 3.32 -1.10 2.35
N ALA A 38 3.57 -2.19 3.07
CA ALA A 38 4.88 -2.47 3.63
C ALA A 38 5.94 -2.73 2.54
N ALA A 39 5.57 -3.45 1.47
CA ALA A 39 6.46 -3.71 0.35
C ALA A 39 6.88 -2.42 -0.36
N VAL A 40 5.95 -1.53 -0.71
CA VAL A 40 6.23 -0.24 -1.35
C VAL A 40 7.19 0.61 -0.50
N ALA A 41 6.97 0.65 0.81
CA ALA A 41 7.84 1.38 1.72
C ALA A 41 9.25 0.75 1.78
N ALA A 42 9.35 -0.56 1.82
CA ALA A 42 10.62 -1.28 1.98
C ALA A 42 11.47 -1.31 0.70
N THR A 43 10.85 -1.45 -0.48
CA THR A 43 11.55 -1.60 -1.75
C THR A 43 11.77 -0.28 -2.48
N GLU A 44 10.80 0.63 -2.40
CA GLU A 44 10.81 1.89 -3.16
C GLU A 44 11.05 3.12 -2.28
N GLY A 45 11.02 2.98 -0.95
CA GLY A 45 11.14 4.10 -0.01
C GLY A 45 9.96 5.07 -0.07
N VAL A 46 8.81 4.66 -0.60
CA VAL A 46 7.63 5.52 -0.77
C VAL A 46 6.66 5.34 0.39
N PHE A 47 6.37 6.44 1.08
CA PHE A 47 5.41 6.48 2.17
C PHE A 47 4.04 6.93 1.66
N CYS A 48 3.26 5.99 1.15
CA CYS A 48 1.87 6.22 0.71
C CYS A 48 0.87 5.90 1.82
N GLU A 49 -0.38 6.32 1.68
CA GLU A 49 -1.47 5.85 2.57
C GLU A 49 -1.87 4.41 2.21
N PRO A 50 -2.42 3.62 3.16
CA PRO A 50 -2.84 2.24 2.88
C PRO A 50 -3.84 2.12 1.72
N ALA A 51 -4.80 3.06 1.62
CA ALA A 51 -5.76 3.09 0.52
C ALA A 51 -5.09 3.19 -0.86
N SER A 52 -3.96 3.90 -0.96
CA SER A 52 -3.18 4.00 -2.20
C SER A 52 -2.50 2.68 -2.56
N ALA A 53 -2.06 1.91 -1.56
CA ALA A 53 -1.42 0.62 -1.77
C ALA A 53 -2.39 -0.44 -2.32
N ALA A 54 -3.71 -0.19 -2.30
CA ALA A 54 -4.70 -1.07 -2.89
C ALA A 54 -4.44 -1.33 -4.38
N SER A 55 -3.95 -0.35 -5.13
CA SER A 55 -3.57 -0.53 -6.54
C SER A 55 -2.43 -1.53 -6.71
N VAL A 56 -1.41 -1.47 -5.85
CA VAL A 56 -0.27 -2.39 -5.87
C VAL A 56 -0.70 -3.79 -5.40
N ALA A 57 -1.58 -3.88 -4.39
CA ALA A 57 -2.18 -5.15 -3.96
C ALA A 57 -2.97 -5.81 -5.10
N GLY A 58 -3.72 -5.01 -5.88
CA GLY A 58 -4.43 -5.47 -7.07
C GLY A 58 -3.50 -6.05 -8.13
N VAL A 59 -2.38 -5.37 -8.40
CA VAL A 59 -1.34 -5.88 -9.33
C VAL A 59 -0.78 -7.21 -8.84
N ALA A 60 -0.42 -7.31 -7.57
CA ALA A 60 0.07 -8.57 -7.00
C ALA A 60 -0.96 -9.71 -7.09
N LYS A 61 -2.23 -9.40 -6.88
CA LYS A 61 -3.35 -10.35 -7.05
C LYS A 61 -3.48 -10.81 -8.50
N LEU A 62 -3.49 -9.89 -9.46
CA LEU A 62 -3.63 -10.19 -10.89
C LEU A 62 -2.41 -10.96 -11.43
N HIS A 63 -1.22 -10.65 -10.94
CA HIS A 63 -0.01 -11.40 -11.28
C HIS A 63 -0.11 -12.85 -10.80
N ARG A 64 -0.48 -13.09 -9.53
CA ARG A 64 -0.69 -14.44 -9.00
C ARG A 64 -1.77 -15.22 -9.75
N ALA A 65 -2.78 -14.53 -10.28
CA ALA A 65 -3.84 -15.14 -11.08
C ALA A 65 -3.44 -15.39 -12.55
N GLY A 66 -2.21 -15.03 -12.96
CA GLY A 66 -1.72 -15.21 -14.33
C GLY A 66 -2.38 -14.28 -15.36
N VAL A 67 -3.04 -13.21 -14.91
CA VAL A 67 -3.66 -12.19 -15.77
C VAL A 67 -2.59 -11.27 -16.35
N LEU A 68 -1.63 -10.86 -15.53
CA LEU A 68 -0.48 -10.07 -15.95
C LEU A 68 0.64 -10.99 -16.43
N ARG A 69 1.30 -10.62 -17.52
CA ARG A 69 2.35 -11.40 -18.18
C ARG A 69 3.71 -10.74 -17.98
N GLU A 70 4.75 -11.53 -18.08
CA GLU A 70 6.11 -10.99 -18.12
C GLU A 70 6.26 -10.03 -19.32
N GLY A 71 6.82 -8.84 -19.06
CA GLY A 71 6.96 -7.77 -20.03
C GLY A 71 5.80 -6.76 -20.07
N ASP A 72 4.69 -7.02 -19.38
CA ASP A 72 3.62 -6.03 -19.27
C ASP A 72 4.09 -4.80 -18.49
N THR A 73 3.71 -3.62 -18.95
CA THR A 73 3.93 -2.36 -18.22
C THR A 73 2.67 -2.00 -17.46
N VAL A 74 2.77 -1.92 -16.14
CA VAL A 74 1.67 -1.58 -15.24
C VAL A 74 1.95 -0.27 -14.52
N VAL A 75 0.97 0.65 -14.52
CA VAL A 75 1.05 1.91 -13.77
C VAL A 75 0.11 1.85 -12.57
N CYS A 76 0.66 1.96 -11.37
CA CYS A 76 -0.10 2.07 -10.13
C CYS A 76 -0.15 3.53 -9.67
N THR A 77 -1.35 4.08 -9.50
CA THR A 77 -1.50 5.44 -8.96
C THR A 77 -1.55 5.38 -7.44
N LEU A 78 -0.53 5.93 -6.77
CA LEU A 78 -0.52 6.12 -5.32
C LEU A 78 -1.14 7.49 -5.01
N THR A 79 -2.42 7.49 -4.67
CA THR A 79 -3.28 8.67 -4.61
C THR A 79 -3.07 9.56 -3.39
N GLY A 80 -2.52 9.02 -2.31
CA GLY A 80 -2.36 9.74 -1.05
C GLY A 80 -1.05 9.44 -0.32
N HIS A 81 -0.60 10.46 0.42
CA HIS A 81 0.58 10.38 1.28
C HIS A 81 0.25 9.66 2.60
N GLY A 82 1.21 8.93 3.17
CA GLY A 82 1.05 8.14 4.40
C GLY A 82 0.60 8.93 5.63
N LEU A 83 0.88 10.23 5.71
CA LEU A 83 0.41 11.08 6.80
C LEU A 83 -1.12 11.27 6.84
N LYS A 84 -1.84 10.87 5.81
CA LYS A 84 -3.31 10.86 5.83
C LYS A 84 -3.89 9.78 6.73
N ASP A 85 -3.11 8.74 7.03
CA ASP A 85 -3.49 7.64 7.92
C ASP A 85 -2.29 7.27 8.81
N ALA A 86 -1.90 8.22 9.66
CA ALA A 86 -0.76 8.06 10.56
C ALA A 86 -0.99 6.93 11.59
N ASP A 87 -2.23 6.70 12.01
CA ASP A 87 -2.56 5.66 12.99
C ASP A 87 -2.26 4.27 12.44
N THR A 88 -2.63 4.00 11.20
CA THR A 88 -2.27 2.73 10.55
C THR A 88 -0.76 2.61 10.39
N ALA A 89 -0.06 3.68 9.98
CA ALA A 89 1.40 3.66 9.86
C ALA A 89 2.07 3.30 11.20
N ILE A 90 1.63 3.90 12.30
CA ILE A 90 2.14 3.62 13.66
C ILE A 90 1.84 2.16 14.05
N SER A 91 0.62 1.68 13.79
CA SER A 91 0.18 0.34 14.21
C SER A 91 0.95 -0.79 13.52
N VAL A 92 1.36 -0.60 12.27
CA VAL A 92 2.11 -1.61 11.49
C VAL A 92 3.62 -1.44 11.58
N SER A 93 4.10 -0.33 12.13
CA SER A 93 5.52 -0.07 12.30
C SER A 93 6.10 -0.76 13.52
N LYS A 94 7.38 -1.12 13.45
CA LYS A 94 8.11 -1.58 14.63
C LYS A 94 8.17 -0.45 15.67
N GLN A 95 7.91 -0.79 16.92
CA GLN A 95 8.02 0.17 18.00
C GLN A 95 9.47 0.70 18.12
N PRO A 96 9.64 2.02 18.34
CA PRO A 96 10.96 2.58 18.56
C PRO A 96 11.63 1.95 19.78
N LEU A 97 12.91 1.65 19.64
CA LEU A 97 13.71 1.17 20.76
C LEU A 97 14.20 2.38 21.58
N THR A 98 14.01 2.32 22.90
CA THR A 98 14.47 3.37 23.80
C THR A 98 15.71 2.90 24.54
N VAL A 99 16.80 3.68 24.46
CA VAL A 99 18.04 3.41 25.17
C VAL A 99 18.54 4.67 25.86
N LYS A 100 19.45 4.54 26.83
CA LYS A 100 20.16 5.68 27.39
C LYS A 100 21.04 6.33 26.31
N ALA A 101 21.18 7.64 26.35
CA ALA A 101 22.01 8.40 25.43
C ALA A 101 23.51 8.24 25.72
N THR A 102 24.00 7.00 25.83
CA THR A 102 25.40 6.67 25.99
C THR A 102 25.89 5.85 24.79
N ARG A 103 27.15 6.01 24.42
CA ARG A 103 27.75 5.26 23.32
C ARG A 103 27.65 3.76 23.54
N GLU A 104 27.90 3.31 24.77
CA GLU A 104 27.91 1.90 25.18
C GLU A 104 26.52 1.27 25.04
N ASP A 105 25.46 1.98 25.46
CA ASP A 105 24.10 1.46 25.39
C ASP A 105 23.60 1.41 23.92
N VAL A 106 23.94 2.41 23.11
CA VAL A 106 23.61 2.42 21.68
C VAL A 106 24.36 1.30 20.94
N ALA A 107 25.68 1.13 21.17
CA ALA A 107 26.47 0.09 20.54
C ALA A 107 25.94 -1.32 20.92
N ARG A 108 25.56 -1.53 22.18
CA ARG A 108 24.97 -2.79 22.63
C ARG A 108 23.65 -3.09 21.91
N LEU A 109 22.78 -2.08 21.76
CA LEU A 109 21.51 -2.23 21.05
C LEU A 109 21.69 -2.60 19.58
N LEU A 110 22.66 -1.97 18.91
CA LEU A 110 22.96 -2.18 17.50
C LEU A 110 23.86 -3.40 17.24
N GLN A 111 24.25 -4.12 18.29
CA GLN A 111 25.17 -5.28 18.22
C GLN A 111 26.51 -4.95 17.53
N MET A 112 27.00 -3.74 17.74
CA MET A 112 28.28 -3.23 17.20
C MET A 112 29.43 -3.51 18.16
#